data_44159b73d840e8c08d4d3919b42b82b9
#
_entry.id   44159b73d840e8c08d4d3919b42b82b9
#
_cell.length_a   1.000
_cell.length_b   1.000
_cell.length_c   1.000
_cell.angle_alpha   90.00
_cell.angle_beta   90.00
_cell.angle_gamma   90.00
#
_symmetry.space_group_name_H-M   'P 1'
#
loop_
_entity.id
_entity.type
_entity.pdbx_description
1 polymer ?
#
loop_
_entity_poly.entity_id
_entity_poly.type
_entity_poly.pdbx_seq_one_letter_code
_entity_poly.pdbx_strand_id
1 'polypeptide(L)'
;MQNKTFVAVAVGLGLIGLSACGAGGGTSSADSKTVTLVSHDSWAVSKNVLQDFENKTGYKVHVLKDGDAGQAVNKAILTKDNPQGDVFFGVDNTLLSRALDNGLFQPYQAKGSDLVLPEYRVDQAKHRVTPIDTGDICVNYDKAYFAQHKLTPPQSFADLAEPAYKNLLVTENAATSSPGLGFLLGSAARFGDNGWQDYWKKLKANGVKVVDGWEQAYYQEFSGSSEGKKAGGDRPLVVSYASSPPAEVIYAKKRPSTAPTGVAHGTCFQQTEYAGLLSNAKNTKGGKAFLDFLLTKEFQDDMPLNMYVYPVREGAQVPPEFMKYGPEAKNPETMAPGKIAANRDQWVKSWTSLVLK
;
A
#
# COMPACT_ATOMS: atom_id res chain seq x y z
N MET A 1 49.83 30.47 30.90
CA MET A 1 50.22 29.96 32.24
C MET A 1 49.54 28.60 32.33
N GLN A 2 50.30 27.59 32.07
CA GLN A 2 50.86 26.53 32.98
C GLN A 2 49.75 25.71 33.64
N ASN A 3 49.71 24.39 33.61
CA ASN A 3 50.79 23.38 33.59
C ASN A 3 50.27 22.05 33.03
N LYS A 4 51.21 21.39 32.35
CA LYS A 4 51.18 19.96 31.97
C LYS A 4 51.46 19.11 33.19
N THR A 5 50.84 17.92 33.32
CA THR A 5 51.52 16.84 34.07
C THR A 5 51.29 15.53 33.31
N PHE A 6 52.39 14.98 32.79
CA PHE A 6 52.58 13.64 32.31
C PHE A 6 52.82 12.71 33.49
N VAL A 7 52.25 11.50 33.53
CA VAL A 7 52.80 10.38 34.23
C VAL A 7 52.75 9.15 33.30
N ALA A 8 53.88 8.60 33.05
CA ALA A 8 54.13 7.42 32.26
C ALA A 8 54.47 6.22 33.19
N VAL A 9 54.35 5.04 32.61
CA VAL A 9 55.08 3.77 32.90
C VAL A 9 54.41 2.80 33.90
N ALA A 10 53.98 1.61 33.42
CA ALA A 10 54.75 0.39 33.63
C ALA A 10 54.26 -0.73 32.76
N VAL A 11 55.22 -1.34 32.08
CA VAL A 11 55.16 -2.55 31.27
C VAL A 11 55.11 -3.76 32.22
N GLY A 12 54.20 -4.71 31.97
CA GLY A 12 54.18 -6.03 32.60
C GLY A 12 53.95 -7.09 31.53
N LEU A 13 55.03 -7.70 31.02
CA LEU A 13 55.00 -8.95 30.26
C LEU A 13 54.59 -10.11 31.17
N GLY A 14 53.58 -10.86 30.77
CA GLY A 14 53.22 -12.16 31.32
C GLY A 14 52.80 -13.07 30.19
N LEU A 15 53.72 -13.88 29.69
CA LEU A 15 53.46 -15.05 28.85
C LEU A 15 52.88 -16.18 29.73
N ILE A 16 52.03 -16.98 29.11
CA ILE A 16 51.85 -18.46 29.20
C ILE A 16 50.35 -18.80 29.12
N GLY A 17 50.04 -19.69 28.17
CA GLY A 17 48.87 -20.55 28.22
C GLY A 17 48.15 -20.73 26.90
N LEU A 18 48.79 -21.40 25.89
CA LEU A 18 48.02 -22.07 24.82
C LEU A 18 47.23 -23.22 25.46
N SER A 19 45.93 -23.13 25.41
CA SER A 19 45.04 -24.29 25.49
C SER A 19 44.08 -24.25 24.32
N ALA A 20 44.42 -24.96 23.26
CA ALA A 20 43.51 -25.28 22.18
C ALA A 20 42.51 -26.32 22.72
N CYS A 21 41.28 -25.92 22.87
CA CYS A 21 40.14 -26.82 22.88
C CYS A 21 39.20 -26.38 21.77
N GLY A 22 39.27 -27.12 20.68
CA GLY A 22 38.26 -27.04 19.63
C GLY A 22 36.92 -27.51 20.19
N ALA A 23 35.97 -26.61 20.25
CA ALA A 23 34.55 -26.93 20.28
C ALA A 23 33.93 -26.17 19.11
N GLY A 24 33.60 -26.90 18.06
CA GLY A 24 32.75 -26.39 16.98
C GLY A 24 31.41 -25.97 17.57
N GLY A 25 31.34 -24.74 18.03
CA GLY A 25 30.10 -24.07 18.36
C GLY A 25 29.50 -23.60 17.08
N GLY A 26 28.64 -24.40 16.46
CA GLY A 26 27.65 -23.87 15.54
C GLY A 26 26.92 -22.76 16.29
N THR A 27 27.10 -21.51 15.85
CA THR A 27 26.24 -20.42 16.25
C THR A 27 24.87 -20.76 15.73
N SER A 28 24.05 -21.46 16.54
CA SER A 28 22.62 -21.43 16.39
C SER A 28 22.26 -19.95 16.48
N SER A 29 21.91 -19.34 15.34
CA SER A 29 21.25 -18.05 15.33
C SER A 29 20.05 -18.21 16.26
N ALA A 30 20.11 -17.58 17.43
CA ALA A 30 18.96 -17.53 18.31
C ALA A 30 17.79 -17.04 17.45
N ASP A 31 16.73 -17.85 17.34
CA ASP A 31 15.56 -17.50 16.55
C ASP A 31 15.14 -16.08 16.96
N SER A 32 15.28 -15.10 16.05
CA SER A 32 14.88 -13.73 16.33
C SER A 32 13.43 -13.73 16.75
N LYS A 33 13.13 -13.15 17.90
CA LYS A 33 11.75 -12.98 18.37
C LYS A 33 11.05 -11.77 17.75
N THR A 34 11.71 -11.09 16.83
CA THR A 34 11.14 -9.95 16.11
C THR A 34 10.89 -10.32 14.66
N VAL A 35 9.68 -10.06 14.19
CA VAL A 35 9.30 -10.11 12.78
C VAL A 35 9.29 -8.69 12.26
N THR A 36 10.03 -8.40 11.21
CA THR A 36 9.99 -7.10 10.55
C THR A 36 9.07 -7.16 9.34
N LEU A 37 7.98 -6.39 9.40
CA LEU A 37 7.09 -6.12 8.28
C LEU A 37 7.59 -4.89 7.53
N VAL A 38 7.90 -5.03 6.26
CA VAL A 38 8.10 -3.91 5.33
C VAL A 38 6.78 -3.61 4.66
N SER A 39 6.35 -2.35 4.65
CA SER A 39 5.05 -1.97 4.11
C SER A 39 5.06 -0.54 3.55
N HIS A 40 4.00 -0.20 2.83
CA HIS A 40 3.68 1.19 2.50
C HIS A 40 3.24 1.99 3.73
N ASP A 41 3.20 3.32 3.60
CA ASP A 41 2.96 4.25 4.71
C ASP A 41 1.58 4.09 5.34
N SER A 42 0.57 3.70 4.55
CA SER A 42 -0.83 3.59 5.00
C SER A 42 -1.16 2.29 5.73
N TRP A 43 -0.20 1.36 5.90
CA TRP A 43 -0.46 0.13 6.65
C TRP A 43 -0.81 0.45 8.10
N ALA A 44 -1.92 -0.10 8.56
CA ALA A 44 -2.40 0.08 9.93
C ALA A 44 -3.20 -1.14 10.41
N VAL A 45 -3.14 -1.38 11.71
CA VAL A 45 -3.88 -2.44 12.42
C VAL A 45 -4.15 -1.95 13.85
N SER A 46 -5.24 -2.37 14.43
CA SER A 46 -5.55 -2.06 15.83
C SER A 46 -4.51 -2.65 16.77
N LYS A 47 -4.11 -1.87 17.78
CA LYS A 47 -3.06 -2.27 18.74
C LYS A 47 -3.39 -3.58 19.45
N ASN A 48 -4.64 -3.81 19.83
CA ASN A 48 -5.08 -5.04 20.47
C ASN A 48 -4.95 -6.26 19.54
N VAL A 49 -5.29 -6.12 18.25
CA VAL A 49 -5.20 -7.20 17.25
C VAL A 49 -3.73 -7.59 17.04
N LEU A 50 -2.83 -6.61 16.94
CA LEU A 50 -1.39 -6.87 16.85
C LEU A 50 -0.84 -7.49 18.14
N GLN A 51 -1.27 -6.99 19.30
CA GLN A 51 -0.88 -7.51 20.60
C GLN A 51 -1.28 -8.97 20.80
N ASP A 52 -2.46 -9.35 20.32
CA ASP A 52 -2.95 -10.72 20.38
C ASP A 52 -2.09 -11.67 19.56
N PHE A 53 -1.66 -11.25 18.36
CA PHE A 53 -0.66 -11.98 17.59
C PHE A 53 0.64 -12.17 18.40
N GLU A 54 1.17 -11.08 18.96
CA GLU A 54 2.40 -11.10 19.75
C GLU A 54 2.29 -12.05 20.97
N ASN A 55 1.17 -12.00 21.68
CA ASN A 55 0.91 -12.85 22.85
C ASN A 55 0.76 -14.33 22.47
N LYS A 56 0.06 -14.62 21.35
CA LYS A 56 -0.19 -15.99 20.89
C LYS A 56 1.08 -16.66 20.33
N THR A 57 1.97 -15.89 19.73
CA THR A 57 3.13 -16.42 19.01
C THR A 57 4.47 -16.22 19.73
N GLY A 58 4.54 -15.26 20.64
CA GLY A 58 5.78 -14.80 21.28
C GLY A 58 6.70 -13.98 20.38
N TYR A 59 6.27 -13.67 19.14
CA TYR A 59 6.96 -12.75 18.25
C TYR A 59 6.53 -11.31 18.52
N LYS A 60 7.48 -10.37 18.41
CA LYS A 60 7.21 -8.92 18.34
C LYS A 60 7.21 -8.47 16.90
N VAL A 61 6.31 -7.56 16.54
CA VAL A 61 6.23 -7.01 15.17
C VAL A 61 6.89 -5.64 15.14
N HIS A 62 7.87 -5.50 14.26
CA HIS A 62 8.46 -4.21 13.90
C HIS A 62 7.98 -3.83 12.51
N VAL A 63 7.32 -2.68 12.36
CA VAL A 63 6.83 -2.18 11.07
C VAL A 63 7.81 -1.16 10.51
N LEU A 64 8.33 -1.44 9.33
CA LEU A 64 9.16 -0.53 8.55
C LEU A 64 8.31 0.02 7.39
N LYS A 65 7.95 1.29 7.48
CA LYS A 65 7.23 2.01 6.43
C LYS A 65 8.23 2.61 5.44
N ASP A 66 8.09 2.27 4.16
CA ASP A 66 9.08 2.57 3.13
C ASP A 66 8.52 3.46 1.99
N GLY A 67 7.66 4.40 2.32
CA GLY A 67 6.99 5.28 1.38
C GLY A 67 5.69 4.65 0.84
N ASP A 68 5.16 5.19 -0.25
CA ASP A 68 3.99 4.59 -0.90
C ASP A 68 4.37 3.28 -1.63
N ALA A 69 3.39 2.47 -1.99
CA ALA A 69 3.59 1.07 -2.43
C ALA A 69 4.59 0.92 -3.59
N GLY A 70 4.59 1.83 -4.57
CA GLY A 70 5.55 1.80 -5.68
C GLY A 70 6.99 2.04 -5.23
N GLN A 71 7.20 2.95 -4.28
CA GLN A 71 8.51 3.21 -3.66
C GLN A 71 8.96 2.00 -2.85
N ALA A 72 8.10 1.48 -1.98
CA ALA A 72 8.39 0.34 -1.11
C ALA A 72 8.77 -0.91 -1.93
N VAL A 73 8.03 -1.25 -2.99
CA VAL A 73 8.34 -2.39 -3.88
C VAL A 73 9.67 -2.20 -4.58
N ASN A 74 9.96 -1.00 -5.11
CA ASN A 74 11.23 -0.72 -5.78
C ASN A 74 12.41 -0.87 -4.81
N LYS A 75 12.29 -0.35 -3.59
CA LYS A 75 13.32 -0.46 -2.56
C LYS A 75 13.54 -1.91 -2.12
N ALA A 76 12.45 -2.66 -1.92
CA ALA A 76 12.53 -4.08 -1.57
C ALA A 76 13.24 -4.91 -2.65
N ILE A 77 12.98 -4.62 -3.94
CA ILE A 77 13.68 -5.28 -5.05
C ILE A 77 15.19 -4.95 -5.05
N LEU A 78 15.56 -3.69 -4.82
CA LEU A 78 16.96 -3.27 -4.77
C LEU A 78 17.73 -3.90 -3.60
N THR A 79 17.03 -4.22 -2.51
CA THR A 79 17.64 -4.77 -1.29
C THR A 79 17.40 -6.29 -1.12
N LYS A 80 16.86 -6.99 -2.11
CA LYS A 80 16.39 -8.38 -2.02
C LYS A 80 17.43 -9.38 -1.54
N ASP A 81 18.71 -9.14 -1.84
CA ASP A 81 19.81 -10.02 -1.42
C ASP A 81 20.19 -9.84 0.06
N ASN A 82 19.83 -8.71 0.67
CA ASN A 82 19.88 -8.44 2.10
C ASN A 82 18.63 -7.66 2.51
N PRO A 83 17.46 -8.32 2.60
CA PRO A 83 16.19 -7.66 2.78
C PRO A 83 16.11 -6.92 4.12
N GLN A 84 15.38 -5.82 4.13
CA GLN A 84 15.19 -4.98 5.32
C GLN A 84 14.19 -5.57 6.32
N GLY A 85 13.47 -6.62 5.92
CA GLY A 85 12.47 -7.29 6.75
C GLY A 85 12.28 -8.76 6.39
N ASP A 86 11.25 -9.33 6.99
CA ASP A 86 10.90 -10.74 6.83
C ASP A 86 9.67 -10.94 5.95
N VAL A 87 8.71 -10.03 6.05
CA VAL A 87 7.46 -10.01 5.28
C VAL A 87 7.34 -8.66 4.59
N PHE A 88 6.86 -8.68 3.36
CA PHE A 88 6.44 -7.47 2.65
C PHE A 88 4.92 -7.49 2.48
N PHE A 89 4.26 -6.37 2.77
CA PHE A 89 2.85 -6.13 2.54
C PHE A 89 2.65 -4.90 1.63
N GLY A 90 1.65 -4.96 0.75
CA GLY A 90 1.24 -3.82 -0.07
C GLY A 90 1.79 -3.86 -1.50
N VAL A 91 2.23 -5.04 -1.99
CA VAL A 91 2.34 -5.23 -3.43
C VAL A 91 0.95 -5.53 -3.98
N ASP A 92 0.50 -4.77 -4.95
CA ASP A 92 -0.81 -4.98 -5.57
C ASP A 92 -0.72 -5.59 -6.98
N ASN A 93 -1.86 -5.87 -7.59
CA ASN A 93 -1.93 -6.43 -8.94
C ASN A 93 -1.23 -5.56 -10.01
N THR A 94 -1.04 -4.25 -9.78
CA THR A 94 -0.33 -3.36 -10.71
C THR A 94 1.18 -3.56 -10.67
N LEU A 95 1.72 -3.99 -9.53
CA LEU A 95 3.14 -4.18 -9.26
C LEU A 95 3.56 -5.65 -9.11
N LEU A 96 2.57 -6.57 -9.03
CA LEU A 96 2.81 -7.98 -8.70
C LEU A 96 3.82 -8.66 -9.64
N SER A 97 3.66 -8.51 -10.95
CA SER A 97 4.59 -9.11 -11.93
C SER A 97 6.02 -8.63 -11.70
N ARG A 98 6.23 -7.33 -11.43
CA ARG A 98 7.56 -6.79 -11.13
C ARG A 98 8.18 -7.43 -9.90
N ALA A 99 7.43 -7.60 -8.83
CA ALA A 99 7.92 -8.23 -7.61
C ALA A 99 8.28 -9.71 -7.85
N LEU A 100 7.39 -10.44 -8.54
CA LEU A 100 7.57 -11.87 -8.81
C LEU A 100 8.71 -12.16 -9.78
N ASP A 101 8.86 -11.37 -10.84
CA ASP A 101 9.90 -11.53 -11.85
C ASP A 101 11.30 -11.18 -11.32
N ASN A 102 11.37 -10.31 -10.33
CA ASN A 102 12.61 -10.00 -9.62
C ASN A 102 12.95 -10.97 -8.48
N GLY A 103 12.11 -11.99 -8.23
CA GLY A 103 12.35 -12.98 -7.18
C GLY A 103 12.26 -12.42 -5.77
N LEU A 104 11.38 -11.43 -5.55
CA LEU A 104 11.26 -10.76 -4.25
C LEU A 104 10.77 -11.71 -3.15
N PHE A 105 9.97 -12.72 -3.48
CA PHE A 105 9.30 -13.59 -2.51
C PHE A 105 9.72 -15.05 -2.62
N GLN A 106 9.87 -15.70 -1.49
CA GLN A 106 9.98 -17.15 -1.40
C GLN A 106 8.61 -17.81 -1.23
N PRO A 107 8.44 -19.08 -1.68
CA PRO A 107 7.16 -19.78 -1.58
C PRO A 107 6.74 -20.02 -0.13
N TYR A 108 5.49 -19.70 0.18
CA TYR A 108 4.81 -20.09 1.40
C TYR A 108 3.29 -20.04 1.24
N GLN A 109 2.63 -21.17 1.41
CA GLN A 109 1.17 -21.22 1.48
C GLN A 109 0.73 -20.88 2.91
N ALA A 110 0.21 -19.68 3.11
CA ALA A 110 -0.27 -19.24 4.41
C ALA A 110 -1.51 -20.05 4.85
N LYS A 111 -1.61 -20.32 6.15
CA LYS A 111 -2.81 -20.96 6.72
C LYS A 111 -4.02 -20.06 6.52
N GLY A 112 -5.13 -20.64 6.04
CA GLY A 112 -6.33 -19.88 5.69
C GLY A 112 -6.37 -19.41 4.23
N SER A 113 -5.37 -19.74 3.41
CA SER A 113 -5.40 -19.45 1.95
C SER A 113 -6.59 -20.10 1.24
N ASP A 114 -7.10 -21.19 1.76
CA ASP A 114 -8.31 -21.89 1.30
C ASP A 114 -9.60 -21.10 1.59
N LEU A 115 -9.57 -20.19 2.54
CA LEU A 115 -10.66 -19.28 2.92
C LEU A 115 -10.64 -17.93 2.17
N VAL A 116 -9.60 -17.67 1.38
CA VAL A 116 -9.58 -16.52 0.48
C VAL A 116 -10.61 -16.75 -0.62
N LEU A 117 -11.43 -15.74 -0.92
CA LEU A 117 -12.44 -15.81 -1.99
C LEU A 117 -11.77 -16.13 -3.34
N PRO A 118 -12.36 -17.01 -4.16
CA PRO A 118 -11.71 -17.56 -5.37
C PRO A 118 -11.21 -16.50 -6.35
N GLU A 119 -11.96 -15.41 -6.51
CA GLU A 119 -11.67 -14.30 -7.43
C GLU A 119 -10.37 -13.55 -7.10
N TYR A 120 -9.90 -13.59 -5.84
CA TYR A 120 -8.67 -12.91 -5.42
C TYR A 120 -7.44 -13.83 -5.41
N ARG A 121 -7.63 -15.15 -5.63
CA ARG A 121 -6.54 -16.13 -5.59
C ARG A 121 -5.62 -15.98 -6.78
N VAL A 122 -4.34 -15.76 -6.53
CA VAL A 122 -3.28 -15.66 -7.54
C VAL A 122 -2.10 -16.57 -7.18
N ASP A 123 -1.20 -16.80 -8.13
CA ASP A 123 0.05 -17.56 -7.93
C ASP A 123 -0.12 -18.92 -7.22
N GLN A 124 -1.28 -19.56 -7.37
CA GLN A 124 -1.67 -20.78 -6.64
C GLN A 124 -0.71 -21.96 -6.84
N ALA A 125 0.05 -21.99 -7.94
CA ALA A 125 1.02 -23.06 -8.21
C ALA A 125 2.35 -22.89 -7.44
N LYS A 126 2.68 -21.66 -7.04
CA LYS A 126 3.96 -21.34 -6.39
C LYS A 126 3.81 -20.74 -5.00
N HIS A 127 2.65 -20.21 -4.65
CA HIS A 127 2.35 -19.61 -3.34
C HIS A 127 3.40 -18.59 -2.86
N ARG A 128 3.88 -17.72 -3.78
CA ARG A 128 4.87 -16.69 -3.43
C ARG A 128 4.23 -15.48 -2.76
N VAL A 129 2.94 -15.26 -3.00
CA VAL A 129 2.16 -14.18 -2.38
C VAL A 129 0.82 -14.69 -1.88
N THR A 130 0.29 -13.99 -0.90
CA THR A 130 -1.01 -14.23 -0.26
C THR A 130 -1.88 -12.99 -0.46
N PRO A 131 -3.08 -13.09 -1.06
CA PRO A 131 -4.02 -11.97 -1.12
C PRO A 131 -4.47 -11.58 0.30
N ILE A 132 -4.50 -10.30 0.60
CA ILE A 132 -4.82 -9.80 1.94
C ILE A 132 -6.06 -8.92 1.93
N ASP A 133 -6.18 -8.03 0.95
CA ASP A 133 -7.31 -7.11 0.84
C ASP A 133 -7.60 -6.73 -0.60
N THR A 134 -8.73 -6.04 -0.78
CA THR A 134 -9.15 -5.50 -2.08
C THR A 134 -9.78 -4.13 -1.91
N GLY A 135 -9.62 -3.29 -2.91
CA GLY A 135 -10.24 -1.97 -2.96
C GLY A 135 -10.17 -1.40 -4.37
N ASP A 136 -11.30 -0.96 -4.92
CA ASP A 136 -11.30 -0.32 -6.24
C ASP A 136 -10.71 1.08 -6.14
N ILE A 137 -9.68 1.36 -6.92
CA ILE A 137 -9.10 2.71 -7.05
C ILE A 137 -10.06 3.54 -7.90
N CYS A 138 -10.64 4.58 -7.30
CA CYS A 138 -11.65 5.43 -7.91
C CYS A 138 -11.40 6.90 -7.58
N VAL A 139 -11.93 7.82 -8.37
CA VAL A 139 -11.97 9.22 -7.99
C VAL A 139 -13.05 9.45 -6.94
N ASN A 140 -12.66 10.05 -5.81
CA ASN A 140 -13.57 10.54 -4.78
C ASN A 140 -13.81 12.03 -4.95
N TYR A 141 -14.98 12.51 -4.50
CA TYR A 141 -15.34 13.92 -4.62
C TYR A 141 -15.90 14.51 -3.32
N ASP A 142 -15.67 15.80 -3.09
CA ASP A 142 -16.22 16.60 -1.99
C ASP A 142 -17.64 17.03 -2.32
N LYS A 143 -18.65 16.41 -1.69
CA LYS A 143 -20.07 16.73 -1.95
C LYS A 143 -20.43 18.18 -1.65
N ALA A 144 -19.82 18.79 -0.64
CA ALA A 144 -20.09 20.18 -0.26
C ALA A 144 -19.60 21.14 -1.35
N TYR A 145 -18.40 20.92 -1.89
CA TYR A 145 -17.86 21.70 -2.98
C TYR A 145 -18.78 21.66 -4.21
N PHE A 146 -19.15 20.45 -4.65
CA PHE A 146 -19.99 20.26 -5.84
C PHE A 146 -21.38 20.88 -5.69
N ALA A 147 -21.99 20.74 -4.49
CA ALA A 147 -23.27 21.39 -4.19
C ALA A 147 -23.18 22.92 -4.21
N GLN A 148 -22.15 23.49 -3.57
CA GLN A 148 -21.92 24.92 -3.49
C GLN A 148 -21.73 25.56 -4.86
N HIS A 149 -20.97 24.89 -5.74
CA HIS A 149 -20.68 25.38 -7.10
C HIS A 149 -21.73 24.99 -8.12
N LYS A 150 -22.79 24.26 -7.73
CA LYS A 150 -23.84 23.73 -8.62
C LYS A 150 -23.25 22.95 -9.79
N LEU A 151 -22.17 22.22 -9.54
CA LEU A 151 -21.48 21.38 -10.51
C LEU A 151 -21.86 19.92 -10.28
N THR A 152 -22.15 19.19 -11.34
CA THR A 152 -22.36 17.74 -11.26
C THR A 152 -21.03 17.05 -11.01
N PRO A 153 -20.92 16.13 -10.03
CA PRO A 153 -19.71 15.32 -9.89
C PRO A 153 -19.41 14.50 -11.15
N PRO A 154 -18.12 14.28 -11.50
CA PRO A 154 -17.76 13.48 -12.67
C PRO A 154 -18.28 12.05 -12.52
N GLN A 155 -18.69 11.44 -13.62
CA GLN A 155 -19.24 10.07 -13.64
C GLN A 155 -18.32 9.09 -14.37
N SER A 156 -17.31 9.59 -15.11
CA SER A 156 -16.41 8.78 -15.93
C SER A 156 -15.01 9.38 -15.98
N PHE A 157 -14.04 8.60 -16.47
CA PHE A 157 -12.70 9.11 -16.80
C PHE A 157 -12.76 10.29 -17.78
N ALA A 158 -13.64 10.23 -18.78
CA ALA A 158 -13.73 11.27 -19.80
C ALA A 158 -14.13 12.62 -19.20
N ASP A 159 -15.08 12.63 -18.26
CA ASP A 159 -15.56 13.86 -17.62
C ASP A 159 -14.43 14.62 -16.92
N LEU A 160 -13.48 13.92 -16.29
CA LEU A 160 -12.37 14.55 -15.58
C LEU A 160 -11.51 15.46 -16.47
N ALA A 161 -11.52 15.23 -17.78
CA ALA A 161 -10.79 16.03 -18.75
C ALA A 161 -11.60 17.24 -19.27
N GLU A 162 -12.87 17.37 -18.89
CA GLU A 162 -13.73 18.49 -19.29
C GLU A 162 -13.32 19.80 -18.60
N PRO A 163 -13.45 20.96 -19.28
CA PRO A 163 -13.08 22.25 -18.70
C PRO A 163 -13.79 22.61 -17.39
N ALA A 164 -14.97 22.02 -17.15
CA ALA A 164 -15.73 22.20 -15.91
C ALA A 164 -14.97 21.71 -14.65
N TYR A 165 -14.05 20.77 -14.81
CA TYR A 165 -13.26 20.20 -13.70
C TYR A 165 -11.82 20.73 -13.67
N LYS A 166 -11.56 21.87 -14.30
CA LYS A 166 -10.24 22.49 -14.34
C LYS A 166 -9.73 22.79 -12.93
N ASN A 167 -8.49 22.36 -12.64
CA ASN A 167 -7.79 22.49 -11.35
C ASN A 167 -8.49 21.80 -10.17
N LEU A 168 -9.39 20.84 -10.39
CA LEU A 168 -10.11 20.18 -9.31
C LEU A 168 -9.48 18.85 -8.87
N LEU A 169 -8.76 18.15 -9.76
CA LEU A 169 -8.24 16.80 -9.49
C LEU A 169 -6.84 16.83 -8.88
N VAL A 170 -6.64 16.03 -7.83
CA VAL A 170 -5.33 15.56 -7.37
C VAL A 170 -5.23 14.05 -7.59
N THR A 171 -4.07 13.61 -8.05
CA THR A 171 -3.70 12.20 -8.23
C THR A 171 -2.28 11.97 -7.74
N GLU A 172 -1.94 10.74 -7.49
CA GLU A 172 -0.59 10.34 -7.12
C GLU A 172 0.28 10.11 -8.36
N ASN A 173 1.57 10.16 -8.14
CA ASN A 173 2.58 9.84 -9.13
C ASN A 173 2.56 8.33 -9.44
N ALA A 174 2.29 7.98 -10.68
CA ALA A 174 2.21 6.59 -11.14
C ALA A 174 3.53 5.79 -11.00
N ALA A 175 4.67 6.47 -10.79
CA ALA A 175 5.95 5.82 -10.57
C ALA A 175 6.20 5.44 -9.10
N THR A 176 5.54 6.11 -8.15
CA THR A 176 5.80 5.98 -6.71
C THR A 176 4.64 5.38 -5.95
N SER A 177 3.41 5.53 -6.45
CA SER A 177 2.17 5.19 -5.77
C SER A 177 1.38 4.13 -6.53
N SER A 178 0.83 3.17 -5.80
CA SER A 178 -0.06 2.13 -6.33
C SER A 178 -1.40 2.72 -6.81
N PRO A 179 -2.15 3.56 -6.05
CA PRO A 179 -3.36 4.19 -6.58
C PRO A 179 -3.09 5.09 -7.81
N GLY A 180 -1.98 5.82 -7.84
CA GLY A 180 -1.59 6.58 -9.02
C GLY A 180 -1.32 5.71 -10.25
N LEU A 181 -0.65 4.56 -10.06
CA LEU A 181 -0.44 3.58 -11.12
C LEU A 181 -1.75 2.92 -11.55
N GLY A 182 -2.62 2.55 -10.61
CA GLY A 182 -3.94 1.97 -10.90
C GLY A 182 -4.82 2.93 -11.70
N PHE A 183 -4.80 4.23 -11.39
CA PHE A 183 -5.51 5.24 -12.16
C PHE A 183 -4.94 5.40 -13.59
N LEU A 184 -3.61 5.31 -13.76
CA LEU A 184 -2.99 5.25 -15.08
C LEU A 184 -3.45 4.01 -15.85
N LEU A 185 -3.40 2.82 -15.23
CA LEU A 185 -3.80 1.56 -15.88
C LEU A 185 -5.31 1.54 -16.20
N GLY A 186 -6.16 2.07 -15.33
CA GLY A 186 -7.59 2.25 -15.56
C GLY A 186 -7.86 3.14 -16.77
N SER A 187 -7.14 4.27 -16.89
CA SER A 187 -7.24 5.14 -18.07
C SER A 187 -6.75 4.44 -19.34
N ALA A 188 -5.67 3.62 -19.24
CA ALA A 188 -5.18 2.84 -20.38
C ALA A 188 -6.16 1.72 -20.78
N ALA A 189 -6.82 1.09 -19.81
CA ALA A 189 -7.88 0.13 -20.09
C ALA A 189 -9.07 0.79 -20.82
N ARG A 190 -9.47 1.95 -20.35
CA ARG A 190 -10.62 2.70 -20.88
C ARG A 190 -10.40 3.27 -22.27
N PHE A 191 -9.24 3.90 -22.52
CA PHE A 191 -8.97 4.62 -23.76
C PHE A 191 -8.10 3.84 -24.75
N GLY A 192 -7.60 2.67 -24.36
CA GLY A 192 -6.72 1.84 -25.17
C GLY A 192 -5.30 2.38 -25.28
N ASP A 193 -4.45 1.58 -25.93
CA ASP A 193 -3.00 1.79 -25.98
C ASP A 193 -2.58 3.11 -26.69
N ASN A 194 -3.44 3.63 -27.57
CA ASN A 194 -3.20 4.86 -28.32
C ASN A 194 -3.96 6.09 -27.79
N GLY A 195 -4.89 5.91 -26.85
CA GLY A 195 -5.77 7.00 -26.39
C GLY A 195 -5.43 7.54 -25.00
N TRP A 196 -4.78 6.74 -24.17
CA TRP A 196 -4.51 7.12 -22.78
C TRP A 196 -3.53 8.33 -22.68
N GLN A 197 -2.56 8.45 -23.59
CA GLN A 197 -1.64 9.60 -23.58
C GLN A 197 -2.35 10.90 -23.88
N ASP A 198 -3.28 10.90 -24.84
CA ASP A 198 -4.06 12.11 -25.18
C ASP A 198 -5.03 12.47 -24.04
N TYR A 199 -5.59 11.49 -23.36
CA TYR A 199 -6.36 11.72 -22.15
C TYR A 199 -5.51 12.41 -21.05
N TRP A 200 -4.30 11.92 -20.78
CA TRP A 200 -3.40 12.53 -19.78
C TRP A 200 -2.85 13.91 -20.19
N LYS A 201 -2.69 14.18 -21.49
CA LYS A 201 -2.41 15.54 -21.98
C LYS A 201 -3.56 16.50 -21.65
N LYS A 202 -4.80 16.03 -21.81
CA LYS A 202 -5.99 16.82 -21.43
C LYS A 202 -6.06 17.04 -19.92
N LEU A 203 -5.82 16.02 -19.10
CA LEU A 203 -5.76 16.18 -17.65
C LEU A 203 -4.67 17.17 -17.22
N LYS A 204 -3.49 17.11 -17.83
CA LYS A 204 -2.40 18.07 -17.57
C LYS A 204 -2.82 19.49 -17.95
N ALA A 205 -3.39 19.69 -19.12
CA ALA A 205 -3.93 20.98 -19.58
C ALA A 205 -5.08 21.47 -18.68
N ASN A 206 -5.83 20.53 -18.08
CA ASN A 206 -6.89 20.77 -17.12
C ASN A 206 -6.38 21.01 -15.68
N GLY A 207 -5.06 21.06 -15.48
CA GLY A 207 -4.43 21.41 -14.19
C GLY A 207 -4.50 20.33 -13.11
N VAL A 208 -4.42 19.04 -13.51
CA VAL A 208 -4.30 17.96 -12.53
C VAL A 208 -3.07 18.18 -11.65
N LYS A 209 -3.27 18.10 -10.33
CA LYS A 209 -2.17 18.14 -9.35
C LYS A 209 -1.64 16.73 -9.15
N VAL A 210 -0.32 16.56 -9.18
CA VAL A 210 0.34 15.28 -8.92
C VAL A 210 1.15 15.38 -7.65
N VAL A 211 1.01 14.40 -6.76
CA VAL A 211 1.74 14.27 -5.50
C VAL A 211 2.38 12.89 -5.40
N ASP A 212 3.30 12.69 -4.45
CA ASP A 212 4.10 11.47 -4.43
C ASP A 212 3.36 10.22 -3.90
N GLY A 213 2.33 10.40 -3.06
CA GLY A 213 1.62 9.28 -2.46
C GLY A 213 0.22 9.62 -1.96
N TRP A 214 -0.54 8.56 -1.63
CA TRP A 214 -1.94 8.63 -1.26
C TRP A 214 -2.18 9.45 0.02
N GLU A 215 -1.34 9.30 1.06
CA GLU A 215 -1.51 10.09 2.29
C GLU A 215 -1.45 11.59 2.02
N GLN A 216 -0.56 12.03 1.15
CA GLN A 216 -0.50 13.43 0.74
C GLN A 216 -1.74 13.83 -0.06
N ALA A 217 -2.15 13.03 -1.05
CA ALA A 217 -3.32 13.31 -1.87
C ALA A 217 -4.58 13.44 -1.00
N TYR A 218 -4.82 12.45 -0.12
CA TYR A 218 -6.06 12.34 0.63
C TYR A 218 -6.11 13.23 1.88
N TYR A 219 -5.01 13.30 2.65
CA TYR A 219 -4.96 14.01 3.93
C TYR A 219 -4.43 15.44 3.86
N GLN A 220 -3.85 15.86 2.73
CA GLN A 220 -3.32 17.22 2.62
C GLN A 220 -4.01 18.03 1.49
N GLU A 221 -4.30 17.41 0.35
CA GLU A 221 -4.78 18.10 -0.83
C GLU A 221 -6.29 18.02 -1.02
N PHE A 222 -6.93 16.92 -0.60
CA PHE A 222 -8.35 16.68 -0.83
C PHE A 222 -9.23 17.46 0.16
N SER A 223 -10.04 18.41 -0.33
CA SER A 223 -10.92 19.22 0.49
C SER A 223 -12.10 18.43 1.12
N GLY A 224 -12.41 17.24 0.61
CA GLY A 224 -13.50 16.42 1.09
C GLY A 224 -13.18 15.63 2.34
N SER A 225 -11.92 15.29 2.61
CA SER A 225 -11.51 14.59 3.83
C SER A 225 -11.41 15.56 5.01
N SER A 226 -11.63 15.05 6.22
CA SER A 226 -11.55 15.85 7.44
C SER A 226 -10.14 16.38 7.70
N GLU A 227 -9.12 15.58 7.44
CA GLU A 227 -7.71 15.97 7.61
C GLU A 227 -7.24 16.90 6.49
N GLY A 228 -7.58 16.62 5.23
CA GLY A 228 -7.27 17.50 4.10
C GLY A 228 -7.88 18.90 4.28
N LYS A 229 -9.10 18.97 4.78
CA LYS A 229 -9.75 20.25 5.15
C LYS A 229 -8.99 21.03 6.21
N LYS A 230 -8.47 20.36 7.23
CA LYS A 230 -7.61 20.99 8.26
C LYS A 230 -6.26 21.43 7.70
N ALA A 231 -5.72 20.69 6.75
CA ALA A 231 -4.46 21.00 6.08
C ALA A 231 -4.58 22.16 5.06
N GLY A 232 -5.82 22.58 4.73
CA GLY A 232 -6.08 23.61 3.72
C GLY A 232 -6.11 23.06 2.30
N GLY A 233 -6.41 21.79 2.15
CA GLY A 233 -6.57 21.12 0.84
C GLY A 233 -7.62 21.81 -0.02
N ASP A 234 -7.28 22.03 -1.29
CA ASP A 234 -8.08 22.80 -2.25
C ASP A 234 -8.57 21.97 -3.47
N ARG A 235 -8.31 20.66 -3.44
CA ARG A 235 -8.71 19.74 -4.52
C ARG A 235 -9.98 18.98 -4.15
N PRO A 236 -11.13 19.28 -4.77
CA PRO A 236 -12.40 18.60 -4.47
C PRO A 236 -12.55 17.25 -5.15
N LEU A 237 -11.58 16.82 -5.96
CA LEU A 237 -11.48 15.51 -6.58
C LEU A 237 -10.12 14.89 -6.23
N VAL A 238 -10.11 13.63 -5.80
CA VAL A 238 -8.90 12.89 -5.47
C VAL A 238 -8.98 11.47 -6.00
N VAL A 239 -7.87 10.96 -6.54
CA VAL A 239 -7.73 9.52 -6.77
C VAL A 239 -7.57 8.84 -5.40
N SER A 240 -8.45 7.90 -5.09
CA SER A 240 -8.49 7.18 -3.83
C SER A 240 -9.23 5.86 -4.02
N TYR A 241 -9.99 5.40 -3.03
CA TYR A 241 -10.69 4.11 -3.09
C TYR A 241 -12.21 4.29 -3.03
N ALA A 242 -12.95 3.35 -3.64
CA ALA A 242 -14.41 3.29 -3.48
C ALA A 242 -14.81 3.19 -2.00
N SER A 243 -13.97 2.57 -1.21
CA SER A 243 -14.13 2.32 0.23
C SER A 243 -13.66 3.46 1.15
N SER A 244 -13.19 4.61 0.62
CA SER A 244 -12.75 5.74 1.46
C SER A 244 -13.89 6.53 2.15
N PRO A 245 -15.07 6.77 1.54
CA PRO A 245 -16.12 7.58 2.16
C PRO A 245 -16.61 7.12 3.53
N PRO A 246 -16.70 5.82 3.86
CA PRO A 246 -17.03 5.34 5.21
C PRO A 246 -16.15 5.90 6.32
N ALA A 247 -14.85 6.09 6.07
CA ALA A 247 -13.90 6.61 7.04
C ALA A 247 -14.31 8.00 7.55
N GLU A 248 -14.79 8.88 6.66
CA GLU A 248 -15.23 10.22 7.00
C GLU A 248 -16.52 10.25 7.85
N VAL A 249 -17.21 9.12 7.95
CA VAL A 249 -18.38 8.94 8.82
C VAL A 249 -17.98 8.32 10.15
N ILE A 250 -17.18 7.26 10.10
CA ILE A 250 -16.81 6.44 11.27
C ILE A 250 -15.93 7.25 12.23
N TYR A 251 -14.94 7.98 11.70
CA TYR A 251 -13.95 8.73 12.49
C TYR A 251 -14.29 10.21 12.70
N ALA A 252 -15.43 10.66 12.20
CA ALA A 252 -15.88 12.02 12.45
C ALA A 252 -16.11 12.29 13.94
N LYS A 253 -15.58 13.40 14.48
CA LYS A 253 -15.85 13.83 15.88
C LYS A 253 -17.34 13.93 16.19
N LYS A 254 -18.14 14.40 15.22
CA LYS A 254 -19.60 14.39 15.24
C LYS A 254 -20.05 13.63 13.99
N ARG A 255 -20.66 12.48 14.21
CA ARG A 255 -21.11 11.60 13.12
C ARG A 255 -22.07 12.34 12.20
N PRO A 256 -21.74 12.49 10.89
CA PRO A 256 -22.63 13.12 9.94
C PRO A 256 -23.79 12.18 9.58
N SER A 257 -24.91 12.72 9.14
CA SER A 257 -26.06 11.93 8.67
C SER A 257 -25.79 11.18 7.37
N THR A 258 -24.81 11.65 6.59
CA THR A 258 -24.37 11.05 5.34
C THR A 258 -22.88 11.30 5.14
N ALA A 259 -22.20 10.44 4.35
CA ALA A 259 -20.79 10.65 4.05
C ALA A 259 -20.58 11.99 3.33
N PRO A 260 -19.61 12.82 3.78
CA PRO A 260 -19.31 14.12 3.15
C PRO A 260 -18.69 13.97 1.77
N THR A 261 -18.14 12.80 1.48
CA THR A 261 -17.53 12.45 0.20
C THR A 261 -18.36 11.45 -0.58
N GLY A 262 -18.12 11.34 -1.88
CA GLY A 262 -18.74 10.37 -2.77
C GLY A 262 -17.74 9.80 -3.74
N VAL A 263 -18.15 8.80 -4.52
CA VAL A 263 -17.31 8.06 -5.47
C VAL A 263 -17.83 8.25 -6.89
N ALA A 264 -16.93 8.57 -7.80
CA ALA A 264 -17.21 8.59 -9.25
C ALA A 264 -16.97 7.17 -9.80
N HIS A 265 -17.98 6.29 -9.69
CA HIS A 265 -17.85 4.86 -9.98
C HIS A 265 -17.40 4.50 -11.40
N GLY A 266 -17.58 5.37 -12.39
CA GLY A 266 -17.09 5.17 -13.75
C GLY A 266 -15.60 5.51 -13.93
N THR A 267 -14.86 5.76 -12.84
CA THR A 267 -13.41 6.02 -12.83
C THR A 267 -12.63 4.92 -12.09
N CYS A 268 -13.28 3.80 -11.81
CA CYS A 268 -12.71 2.76 -10.95
C CYS A 268 -11.82 1.78 -11.72
N PHE A 269 -10.73 1.37 -11.06
CA PHE A 269 -9.85 0.28 -11.47
C PHE A 269 -9.71 -0.73 -10.33
N GLN A 270 -9.88 -2.02 -10.62
CA GLN A 270 -9.82 -3.08 -9.60
C GLN A 270 -8.41 -3.23 -9.05
N GLN A 271 -8.30 -3.22 -7.72
CA GLN A 271 -7.06 -3.49 -7.00
C GLN A 271 -7.23 -4.64 -6.01
N THR A 272 -6.18 -5.45 -5.87
CA THR A 272 -6.02 -6.44 -4.80
C THR A 272 -4.59 -6.34 -4.29
N GLU A 273 -4.41 -6.27 -2.98
CA GLU A 273 -3.10 -6.23 -2.34
C GLU A 273 -2.68 -7.59 -1.79
N TYR A 274 -1.39 -7.81 -1.81
CA TYR A 274 -0.77 -9.07 -1.41
C TYR A 274 0.33 -8.83 -0.40
N ALA A 275 0.54 -9.83 0.46
CA ALA A 275 1.74 -9.97 1.27
C ALA A 275 2.54 -11.20 0.85
N GLY A 276 3.85 -11.18 1.09
CA GLY A 276 4.72 -12.31 0.80
C GLY A 276 5.90 -12.40 1.76
N LEU A 277 6.42 -13.62 1.94
CA LEU A 277 7.64 -13.87 2.68
C LEU A 277 8.83 -13.43 1.83
N LEU A 278 9.61 -12.46 2.31
CA LEU A 278 10.75 -11.96 1.54
C LEU A 278 11.80 -13.05 1.29
N SER A 279 12.34 -13.09 0.07
CA SER A 279 13.52 -13.89 -0.23
C SER A 279 14.65 -13.48 0.71
N ASN A 280 15.42 -14.45 1.22
CA ASN A 280 16.51 -14.23 2.19
C ASN A 280 16.08 -13.60 3.54
N ALA A 281 14.80 -13.67 3.90
CA ALA A 281 14.30 -13.22 5.20
C ALA A 281 15.06 -13.89 6.36
N LYS A 282 15.46 -13.09 7.36
CA LYS A 282 16.27 -13.58 8.50
C LYS A 282 15.43 -14.38 9.50
N ASN A 283 14.16 -13.99 9.69
CA ASN A 283 13.21 -14.68 10.55
C ASN A 283 12.08 -15.30 9.73
N THR A 284 12.42 -16.28 8.90
CA THR A 284 11.45 -17.02 8.07
C THR A 284 10.30 -17.64 8.88
N LYS A 285 10.59 -18.15 10.08
CA LYS A 285 9.61 -18.80 10.95
C LYS A 285 8.58 -17.79 11.49
N GLY A 286 9.06 -16.66 11.98
CA GLY A 286 8.19 -15.56 12.41
C GLY A 286 7.43 -14.94 11.24
N GLY A 287 8.06 -14.76 10.08
CA GLY A 287 7.41 -14.25 8.86
C GLY A 287 6.26 -15.14 8.39
N LYS A 288 6.41 -16.46 8.43
CA LYS A 288 5.33 -17.42 8.14
C LYS A 288 4.17 -17.30 9.13
N ALA A 289 4.48 -17.20 10.43
CA ALA A 289 3.45 -17.01 11.46
C ALA A 289 2.68 -15.68 11.23
N PHE A 290 3.37 -14.63 10.79
CA PHE A 290 2.74 -13.35 10.51
C PHE A 290 1.86 -13.40 9.24
N LEU A 291 2.29 -14.09 8.18
CA LEU A 291 1.44 -14.30 7.00
C LEU A 291 0.17 -15.12 7.34
N ASP A 292 0.28 -16.15 8.20
CA ASP A 292 -0.89 -16.88 8.71
C ASP A 292 -1.84 -15.95 9.47
N PHE A 293 -1.29 -15.03 10.28
CA PHE A 293 -2.07 -14.05 11.04
C PHE A 293 -2.84 -13.08 10.14
N LEU A 294 -2.27 -12.61 9.04
CA LEU A 294 -2.93 -11.69 8.09
C LEU A 294 -4.19 -12.30 7.45
N LEU A 295 -4.33 -13.65 7.46
CA LEU A 295 -5.53 -14.33 7.00
C LEU A 295 -6.47 -14.78 8.14
N THR A 296 -6.17 -14.46 9.41
CA THR A 296 -7.11 -14.75 10.50
C THR A 296 -8.36 -13.87 10.37
N LYS A 297 -9.48 -14.38 10.86
CA LYS A 297 -10.74 -13.60 10.89
C LYS A 297 -10.56 -12.29 11.68
N GLU A 298 -9.81 -12.34 12.77
CA GLU A 298 -9.53 -11.22 13.64
C GLU A 298 -8.82 -10.06 12.89
N PHE A 299 -7.78 -10.35 12.10
CA PHE A 299 -7.11 -9.35 11.29
C PHE A 299 -8.00 -8.86 10.15
N GLN A 300 -8.69 -9.79 9.46
CA GLN A 300 -9.52 -9.45 8.30
C GLN A 300 -10.76 -8.63 8.68
N ASP A 301 -11.33 -8.81 9.89
CA ASP A 301 -12.41 -7.97 10.42
C ASP A 301 -11.93 -6.58 10.86
N ASP A 302 -10.66 -6.46 11.28
CA ASP A 302 -10.05 -5.21 11.74
C ASP A 302 -9.65 -4.27 10.59
N MET A 303 -9.29 -4.85 9.46
CA MET A 303 -8.69 -4.16 8.32
C MET A 303 -9.59 -3.06 7.71
N PRO A 304 -10.91 -3.23 7.52
CA PRO A 304 -11.77 -2.17 7.02
C PRO A 304 -11.73 -0.90 7.87
N LEU A 305 -11.58 -1.05 9.18
CA LEU A 305 -11.55 0.08 10.12
C LEU A 305 -10.18 0.79 10.17
N ASN A 306 -9.11 0.16 9.70
CA ASN A 306 -7.76 0.73 9.83
C ASN A 306 -7.15 1.13 8.49
N MET A 307 -7.41 0.38 7.42
CA MET A 307 -6.86 0.64 6.08
C MET A 307 -7.93 1.05 5.05
N TYR A 308 -9.20 1.02 5.43
CA TYR A 308 -10.34 1.41 4.57
C TYR A 308 -10.44 0.61 3.27
N VAL A 309 -10.17 -0.69 3.35
CA VAL A 309 -10.23 -1.65 2.25
C VAL A 309 -11.15 -2.81 2.61
N TYR A 310 -11.50 -3.67 1.65
CA TYR A 310 -12.33 -4.84 1.88
C TYR A 310 -11.47 -6.07 2.17
N PRO A 311 -11.90 -6.94 3.12
CA PRO A 311 -11.24 -8.21 3.37
C PRO A 311 -11.44 -9.18 2.20
N VAL A 312 -10.46 -10.05 1.97
CA VAL A 312 -10.55 -11.10 0.93
C VAL A 312 -10.97 -12.45 1.50
N ARG A 313 -11.10 -12.58 2.81
CA ARG A 313 -11.42 -13.82 3.50
C ARG A 313 -12.92 -14.03 3.59
N GLU A 314 -13.40 -15.25 3.24
CA GLU A 314 -14.77 -15.69 3.48
C GLU A 314 -15.15 -15.57 4.96
N GLY A 315 -16.34 -15.05 5.24
CA GLY A 315 -16.87 -14.88 6.60
C GLY A 315 -16.24 -13.73 7.40
N ALA A 316 -15.37 -12.90 6.80
CA ALA A 316 -14.94 -11.65 7.41
C ALA A 316 -16.09 -10.64 7.49
N GLN A 317 -16.09 -9.82 8.53
CA GLN A 317 -17.12 -8.81 8.75
C GLN A 317 -16.68 -7.46 8.21
N VAL A 318 -17.62 -6.77 7.56
CA VAL A 318 -17.42 -5.41 7.05
C VAL A 318 -18.43 -4.50 7.74
N PRO A 319 -18.02 -3.34 8.30
CA PRO A 319 -18.92 -2.40 8.94
C PRO A 319 -20.06 -1.95 8.00
N PRO A 320 -21.29 -1.78 8.49
CA PRO A 320 -22.44 -1.38 7.65
C PRO A 320 -22.23 -0.07 6.87
N GLU A 321 -21.37 0.81 7.38
CA GLU A 321 -21.02 2.06 6.72
C GLU A 321 -20.31 1.83 5.36
N PHE A 322 -19.51 0.76 5.26
CA PHE A 322 -18.84 0.40 4.01
C PHE A 322 -19.87 0.03 2.93
N MET A 323 -20.84 -0.81 3.30
CA MET A 323 -21.91 -1.20 2.37
C MET A 323 -22.79 -0.01 1.96
N LYS A 324 -22.93 0.98 2.85
CA LYS A 324 -23.79 2.15 2.62
C LYS A 324 -23.10 3.28 1.85
N TYR A 325 -21.84 3.56 2.12
CA TYR A 325 -21.17 4.77 1.65
C TYR A 325 -19.97 4.49 0.71
N GLY A 326 -19.46 3.28 0.69
CA GLY A 326 -18.32 2.89 -0.09
C GLY A 326 -18.47 1.49 -0.72
N PRO A 327 -19.64 1.15 -1.33
CA PRO A 327 -19.78 -0.15 -1.95
C PRO A 327 -18.75 -0.33 -3.07
N GLU A 328 -18.29 -1.56 -3.25
CA GLU A 328 -17.43 -1.94 -4.36
C GLU A 328 -18.04 -1.50 -5.71
N ALA A 329 -17.18 -1.14 -6.65
CA ALA A 329 -17.65 -0.76 -7.98
C ALA A 329 -18.23 -1.98 -8.71
N LYS A 330 -19.37 -1.81 -9.38
CA LYS A 330 -20.03 -2.92 -10.09
C LYS A 330 -19.23 -3.40 -11.31
N ASN A 331 -18.57 -2.49 -12.00
CA ASN A 331 -17.84 -2.75 -13.24
C ASN A 331 -16.57 -1.90 -13.27
N PRO A 332 -15.58 -2.13 -12.39
CA PRO A 332 -14.32 -1.42 -12.45
C PRO A 332 -13.56 -1.81 -13.72
N GLU A 333 -12.73 -0.90 -14.23
CA GLU A 333 -11.77 -1.28 -15.26
C GLU A 333 -10.80 -2.33 -14.69
N THR A 334 -10.41 -3.26 -15.53
CA THR A 334 -9.45 -4.32 -15.19
C THR A 334 -8.41 -4.42 -16.28
N MET A 335 -7.27 -5.02 -15.95
CA MET A 335 -6.24 -5.30 -16.94
C MET A 335 -5.60 -6.66 -16.67
N ALA A 336 -5.45 -7.47 -17.73
CA ALA A 336 -4.82 -8.78 -17.63
C ALA A 336 -3.38 -8.65 -17.09
N PRO A 337 -2.95 -9.49 -16.13
CA PRO A 337 -1.61 -9.41 -15.53
C PRO A 337 -0.47 -9.42 -16.55
N GLY A 338 -0.59 -10.21 -17.62
CA GLY A 338 0.39 -10.25 -18.71
C GLY A 338 0.49 -8.92 -19.49
N LYS A 339 -0.64 -8.21 -19.65
CA LYS A 339 -0.64 -6.88 -20.28
C LYS A 339 0.02 -5.84 -19.38
N ILE A 340 -0.22 -5.89 -18.08
CA ILE A 340 0.46 -5.03 -17.10
C ILE A 340 1.97 -5.32 -17.13
N ALA A 341 2.37 -6.57 -17.04
CA ALA A 341 3.77 -6.97 -17.05
C ALA A 341 4.52 -6.47 -18.31
N ALA A 342 3.90 -6.59 -19.48
CA ALA A 342 4.51 -6.21 -20.75
C ALA A 342 4.63 -4.69 -20.95
N ASN A 343 3.78 -3.89 -20.35
CA ASN A 343 3.65 -2.46 -20.72
C ASN A 343 3.93 -1.48 -19.58
N ARG A 344 3.76 -1.88 -18.33
CA ARG A 344 3.82 -0.99 -17.17
C ARG A 344 5.03 -0.07 -17.15
N ASP A 345 6.24 -0.59 -17.31
CA ASP A 345 7.46 0.21 -17.21
C ASP A 345 7.54 1.28 -18.30
N GLN A 346 7.13 0.92 -19.52
CA GLN A 346 7.07 1.88 -20.62
C GLN A 346 5.96 2.91 -20.39
N TRP A 347 4.79 2.50 -19.94
CA TRP A 347 3.69 3.43 -19.65
C TRP A 347 4.04 4.41 -18.55
N VAL A 348 4.63 3.96 -17.45
CA VAL A 348 5.11 4.83 -16.36
C VAL A 348 6.17 5.81 -16.87
N LYS A 349 7.14 5.35 -17.67
CA LYS A 349 8.15 6.23 -18.28
C LYS A 349 7.52 7.28 -19.20
N SER A 350 6.57 6.88 -20.04
CA SER A 350 5.87 7.78 -20.96
C SER A 350 5.00 8.77 -20.20
N TRP A 351 4.27 8.31 -19.18
CA TRP A 351 3.46 9.15 -18.30
C TRP A 351 4.32 10.18 -17.56
N THR A 352 5.44 9.76 -16.96
CA THR A 352 6.38 10.67 -16.29
C THR A 352 6.88 11.77 -17.22
N SER A 353 7.22 11.42 -18.46
CA SER A 353 7.66 12.40 -19.44
C SER A 353 6.56 13.36 -19.89
N LEU A 354 5.33 12.87 -19.94
CA LEU A 354 4.17 13.61 -20.38
C LEU A 354 3.60 14.54 -19.30
N VAL A 355 3.52 14.04 -18.07
CA VAL A 355 2.77 14.70 -17.00
C VAL A 355 3.69 15.53 -16.09
N LEU A 356 4.88 15.03 -15.74
CA LEU A 356 5.78 15.66 -14.76
C LEU A 356 6.83 16.59 -15.38
N LYS A 357 7.03 16.53 -16.70
CA LYS A 357 7.96 17.42 -17.45
C LYS A 357 7.17 18.35 -18.35
#